data_c00842e04f2339e77c9ab5749005162e
#
_entry.id   c00842e04f2339e77c9ab5749005162e
#
_cell.length_a   1.000
_cell.length_b   1.000
_cell.length_c   1.000
_cell.angle_alpha   90.00
_cell.angle_beta   90.00
_cell.angle_gamma   90.00
#
_symmetry.space_group_name_H-M   'P 1'
#
loop_
_entity.id
_entity.type
_entity.pdbx_description
1 polymer ?
#
loop_
_entity_poly.entity_id
_entity_poly.type
_entity_poly.pdbx_seq_one_letter_code
_entity_poly.pdbx_strand_id
1 'polypeptide(L)'
;MLKLMDICKTFNKGTVNEKTALNHLSLEVKDGDFITIIGSNGAGKSTMFNAICGGFYVDEGFVELDGEDITFLPEHKRAKFIGHLFQDPMKGTAPNMTIEENIAIAYLRTSTSQHAYLSRVSKKEKEQFRERLAVLDMGLEDRMKQPVGLLSGGQRQALTLLMATMIPPKLLLLDEHTAALDPATADKVLDLTKKIVKEHHLSCLMITHNMHSALELGNRTLMMDSGRIILDIEGKDREGITVDGLLEKFNSGAGKELDNDRILFSK
;
A
#
# COMPACT_ATOMS: atom_id res chain seq x y z
N MET A 1 17.13 2.23 0.00
CA MET A 1 15.80 2.74 0.38
C MET A 1 15.16 1.84 1.45
N LEU A 2 14.31 0.83 1.18
CA LEU A 2 13.80 -0.11 2.21
C LEU A 2 14.56 -1.42 2.15
N LYS A 3 14.93 -1.96 3.34
CA LYS A 3 15.47 -3.31 3.48
C LYS A 3 14.74 -4.06 4.58
N LEU A 4 14.24 -5.23 4.24
CA LEU A 4 13.77 -6.25 5.18
C LEU A 4 14.85 -7.33 5.23
N MET A 5 15.35 -7.65 6.40
CA MET A 5 16.44 -8.63 6.54
C MET A 5 16.04 -9.70 7.53
N ASP A 6 15.84 -10.90 6.99
CA ASP A 6 15.55 -12.12 7.74
C ASP A 6 14.34 -12.01 8.69
N ILE A 7 13.27 -11.38 8.21
CA ILE A 7 12.08 -11.07 9.02
C ILE A 7 11.30 -12.33 9.32
N CYS A 8 11.09 -12.61 10.62
CA CYS A 8 10.19 -13.64 11.10
C CYS A 8 9.04 -13.06 11.91
N LYS A 9 7.83 -13.66 11.75
CA LYS A 9 6.65 -13.35 12.58
C LYS A 9 5.78 -14.57 12.76
N THR A 10 5.58 -14.98 14.01
CA THR A 10 4.67 -16.05 14.42
C THR A 10 3.61 -15.49 15.35
N PHE A 11 2.34 -15.63 14.96
CA PHE A 11 1.19 -15.27 15.81
C PHE A 11 0.76 -16.44 16.67
N ASN A 12 0.21 -16.13 17.85
CA ASN A 12 -0.35 -17.11 18.80
C ASN A 12 0.64 -18.24 19.18
N LYS A 13 1.92 -17.91 19.32
CA LYS A 13 3.00 -18.86 19.62
C LYS A 13 2.67 -19.72 20.85
N GLY A 14 2.87 -21.03 20.71
CA GLY A 14 2.60 -22.00 21.76
C GLY A 14 1.13 -22.36 21.94
N THR A 15 0.24 -21.96 21.04
CA THR A 15 -1.19 -22.33 21.07
C THR A 15 -1.57 -23.20 19.86
N VAL A 16 -2.77 -23.79 19.90
CA VAL A 16 -3.33 -24.55 18.76
C VAL A 16 -3.56 -23.70 17.49
N ASN A 17 -3.57 -22.38 17.65
CA ASN A 17 -3.73 -21.41 16.56
C ASN A 17 -2.39 -20.74 16.16
N GLU A 18 -1.27 -21.36 16.51
CA GLU A 18 0.04 -20.87 16.11
C GLU A 18 0.16 -20.82 14.59
N LYS A 19 0.60 -19.66 14.08
CA LYS A 19 0.77 -19.45 12.65
C LYS A 19 2.01 -18.61 12.39
N THR A 20 3.00 -19.20 11.72
CA THR A 20 4.13 -18.43 11.15
C THR A 20 3.64 -17.71 9.89
N ALA A 21 3.58 -16.40 9.97
CA ALA A 21 3.05 -15.55 8.90
C ALA A 21 4.15 -14.91 8.05
N LEU A 22 5.36 -14.71 8.61
CA LEU A 22 6.58 -14.35 7.88
C LEU A 22 7.68 -15.33 8.31
N ASN A 23 8.43 -15.82 7.34
CA ASN A 23 9.36 -16.93 7.54
C ASN A 23 10.67 -16.62 6.80
N HIS A 24 11.64 -16.03 7.51
CA HIS A 24 12.94 -15.61 6.96
C HIS A 24 12.81 -14.77 5.70
N LEU A 25 11.90 -13.77 5.73
CA LEU A 25 11.62 -12.92 4.58
C LEU A 25 12.68 -11.83 4.48
N SER A 26 13.34 -11.76 3.33
CA SER A 26 14.28 -10.69 2.98
C SER A 26 13.86 -10.01 1.69
N LEU A 27 13.92 -8.68 1.66
CA LEU A 27 13.56 -7.87 0.50
C LEU A 27 14.35 -6.57 0.52
N GLU A 28 14.94 -6.21 -0.61
CA GLU A 28 15.52 -4.88 -0.84
C GLU A 28 14.69 -4.14 -1.90
N VAL A 29 14.25 -2.92 -1.56
CA VAL A 29 13.51 -2.01 -2.46
C VAL A 29 14.42 -0.84 -2.77
N LYS A 30 14.66 -0.55 -4.04
CA LYS A 30 15.46 0.58 -4.51
C LYS A 30 14.61 1.86 -4.56
N ASP A 31 15.27 3.01 -4.59
CA ASP A 31 14.56 4.28 -4.80
C ASP A 31 13.87 4.29 -6.17
N GLY A 32 12.61 4.70 -6.18
CA GLY A 32 11.78 4.75 -7.36
C GLY A 32 11.24 3.41 -7.85
N ASP A 33 11.50 2.29 -7.13
CA ASP A 33 10.88 1.01 -7.46
C ASP A 33 9.36 1.09 -7.28
N PHE A 34 8.64 0.63 -8.27
CA PHE A 34 7.22 0.29 -8.16
C PHE A 34 7.07 -1.22 -8.24
N ILE A 35 6.93 -1.86 -7.09
CA ILE A 35 6.89 -3.32 -6.97
C ILE A 35 5.46 -3.78 -6.79
N THR A 36 5.01 -4.71 -7.62
CA THR A 36 3.74 -5.40 -7.45
C THR A 36 3.95 -6.72 -6.71
N ILE A 37 3.03 -7.04 -5.78
CA ILE A 37 3.13 -8.22 -4.91
C ILE A 37 1.86 -9.04 -5.07
N ILE A 38 2.04 -10.28 -5.50
CA ILE A 38 0.97 -11.26 -5.68
C ILE A 38 1.21 -12.49 -4.79
N GLY A 39 0.20 -13.32 -4.66
CA GLY A 39 0.25 -14.55 -3.86
C GLY A 39 -1.11 -14.91 -3.29
N SER A 40 -1.25 -16.14 -2.82
CA SER A 40 -2.49 -16.67 -2.26
C SER A 40 -2.95 -15.93 -0.99
N ASN A 41 -4.21 -16.15 -0.61
CA ASN A 41 -4.71 -15.69 0.67
C ASN A 41 -3.93 -16.37 1.81
N GLY A 42 -3.46 -15.56 2.75
CA GLY A 42 -2.62 -16.07 3.85
C GLY A 42 -1.14 -16.25 3.51
N ALA A 43 -0.67 -15.87 2.33
CA ALA A 43 0.75 -15.91 1.93
C ALA A 43 1.66 -14.98 2.74
N GLY A 44 1.09 -14.07 3.56
CA GLY A 44 1.87 -13.15 4.40
C GLY A 44 1.96 -11.72 3.86
N LYS A 45 1.32 -11.39 2.72
CA LYS A 45 1.41 -10.08 2.05
C LYS A 45 1.07 -8.90 2.97
N SER A 46 -0.15 -8.86 3.52
CA SER A 46 -0.57 -7.79 4.44
C SER A 46 0.18 -7.86 5.78
N THR A 47 0.67 -9.03 6.18
CA THR A 47 1.55 -9.17 7.35
C THR A 47 2.90 -8.48 7.10
N MET A 48 3.48 -8.62 5.92
CA MET A 48 4.68 -7.89 5.52
C MET A 48 4.45 -6.37 5.53
N PHE A 49 3.34 -5.88 5.00
CA PHE A 49 2.99 -4.45 5.05
C PHE A 49 2.86 -3.95 6.49
N ASN A 50 2.20 -4.71 7.35
CA ASN A 50 2.09 -4.36 8.78
C ASN A 50 3.45 -4.37 9.50
N ALA A 51 4.37 -5.29 9.14
CA ALA A 51 5.73 -5.27 9.65
C ALA A 51 6.48 -3.99 9.23
N ILE A 52 6.33 -3.56 7.98
CA ILE A 52 6.91 -2.32 7.45
C ILE A 52 6.30 -1.09 8.14
N CYS A 53 4.98 -1.05 8.31
CA CYS A 53 4.28 0.05 8.98
C CYS A 53 4.50 0.12 10.48
N GLY A 54 4.93 -0.98 11.12
CA GLY A 54 5.07 -1.06 12.58
C GLY A 54 3.78 -1.35 13.32
N GLY A 55 2.79 -1.99 12.65
CA GLY A 55 1.55 -2.45 13.27
C GLY A 55 1.78 -3.55 14.32
N PHE A 56 2.94 -4.19 14.29
CA PHE A 56 3.49 -5.07 15.32
C PHE A 56 5.02 -5.10 15.19
N TYR A 57 5.69 -5.61 16.21
CA TYR A 57 7.12 -5.88 16.15
C TYR A 57 7.39 -7.29 15.60
N VAL A 58 8.40 -7.40 14.75
CA VAL A 58 8.88 -8.69 14.23
C VAL A 58 9.52 -9.51 15.36
N ASP A 59 9.52 -10.83 15.21
CA ASP A 59 10.10 -11.72 16.22
C ASP A 59 11.62 -11.87 16.01
N GLU A 60 12.06 -11.82 14.73
CA GLU A 60 13.46 -11.88 14.30
C GLU A 60 13.67 -10.98 13.09
N GLY A 61 14.93 -10.62 12.84
CA GLY A 61 15.32 -9.76 11.72
C GLY A 61 15.13 -8.28 11.99
N PHE A 62 15.31 -7.44 10.98
CA PHE A 62 15.18 -6.00 11.09
C PHE A 62 14.63 -5.33 9.84
N VAL A 63 14.07 -4.13 10.03
CA VAL A 63 13.51 -3.26 9.00
C VAL A 63 14.32 -1.99 8.96
N GLU A 64 14.96 -1.71 7.83
CA GLU A 64 15.74 -0.48 7.59
C GLU A 64 15.05 0.37 6.53
N LEU A 65 14.99 1.68 6.75
CA LEU A 65 14.53 2.66 5.76
C LEU A 65 15.53 3.80 5.65
N ASP A 66 16.10 3.99 4.45
CA ASP A 66 17.14 5.00 4.17
C ASP A 66 18.36 4.91 5.09
N GLY A 67 18.78 3.70 5.44
CA GLY A 67 19.92 3.48 6.32
C GLY A 67 19.61 3.61 7.82
N GLU A 68 18.37 3.91 8.18
CA GLU A 68 17.92 3.97 9.57
C GLU A 68 17.17 2.69 9.96
N ASP A 69 17.57 2.05 11.05
CA ASP A 69 16.83 0.94 11.64
C ASP A 69 15.53 1.44 12.26
N ILE A 70 14.41 1.00 11.68
CA ILE A 70 13.06 1.36 12.15
C ILE A 70 12.34 0.18 12.83
N THR A 71 13.01 -0.94 13.08
CA THR A 71 12.42 -2.19 13.57
C THR A 71 11.54 -2.00 14.79
N PHE A 72 11.98 -1.19 15.74
CA PHE A 72 11.24 -0.89 16.98
C PHE A 72 10.62 0.51 16.98
N LEU A 73 10.63 1.22 15.84
CA LEU A 73 9.97 2.50 15.74
C LEU A 73 8.45 2.28 15.67
N PRO A 74 7.64 2.89 16.57
CA PRO A 74 6.19 2.67 16.58
C PRO A 74 5.51 3.25 15.34
N GLU A 75 4.36 2.67 14.97
CA GLU A 75 3.58 2.97 13.77
C GLU A 75 3.37 4.49 13.54
N HIS A 76 2.94 5.22 14.58
CA HIS A 76 2.68 6.67 14.47
C HIS A 76 3.92 7.51 14.10
N LYS A 77 5.11 7.01 14.39
CA LYS A 77 6.36 7.64 13.95
C LYS A 77 6.71 7.27 12.51
N ARG A 78 6.51 5.99 12.12
CA ARG A 78 6.71 5.54 10.73
C ARG A 78 5.72 6.18 9.77
N ALA A 79 4.50 6.46 10.22
CA ALA A 79 3.46 7.12 9.42
C ALA A 79 3.85 8.52 8.92
N LYS A 80 4.93 9.14 9.42
CA LYS A 80 5.45 10.42 8.91
C LYS A 80 6.12 10.29 7.54
N PHE A 81 6.65 9.11 7.21
CA PHE A 81 7.42 8.86 6.00
C PHE A 81 6.95 7.62 5.21
N ILE A 82 6.02 6.83 5.75
CA ILE A 82 5.36 5.73 5.06
C ILE A 82 3.89 6.09 4.85
N GLY A 83 3.46 6.15 3.60
CA GLY A 83 2.04 6.24 3.23
C GLY A 83 1.46 4.84 3.15
N HIS A 84 0.27 4.61 3.71
CA HIS A 84 -0.39 3.30 3.64
C HIS A 84 -1.85 3.47 3.25
N LEU A 85 -2.25 2.83 2.13
CA LEU A 85 -3.64 2.66 1.73
C LEU A 85 -4.07 1.24 2.08
N PHE A 86 -5.15 1.16 2.83
CA PHE A 86 -5.74 -0.10 3.26
C PHE A 86 -6.71 -0.64 2.21
N GLN A 87 -6.94 -1.94 2.22
CA GLN A 87 -7.96 -2.60 1.42
C GLN A 87 -9.36 -2.00 1.68
N ASP A 88 -9.68 -1.74 2.94
CA ASP A 88 -10.89 -1.02 3.35
C ASP A 88 -10.57 0.48 3.48
N PRO A 89 -11.10 1.35 2.57
CA PRO A 89 -10.85 2.79 2.61
C PRO A 89 -11.41 3.49 3.84
N MET A 90 -12.31 2.83 4.60
CA MET A 90 -12.81 3.34 5.88
C MET A 90 -11.70 3.43 6.94
N LYS A 91 -10.73 2.51 6.90
CA LYS A 91 -9.61 2.50 7.85
C LYS A 91 -8.66 3.70 7.68
N GLY A 92 -8.61 4.28 6.49
CA GLY A 92 -7.77 5.44 6.17
C GLY A 92 -8.47 6.78 6.42
N THR A 93 -9.74 6.81 6.87
CA THR A 93 -10.54 8.02 6.99
C THR A 93 -11.29 8.11 8.32
N ALA A 94 -11.68 9.33 8.71
CA ALA A 94 -12.64 9.60 9.77
C ALA A 94 -14.01 9.89 9.12
N PRO A 95 -14.92 8.89 9.00
CA PRO A 95 -16.11 8.99 8.15
C PRO A 95 -17.12 10.04 8.61
N ASN A 96 -17.15 10.38 9.90
CA ASN A 96 -18.01 11.40 10.46
C ASN A 96 -17.45 12.83 10.31
N MET A 97 -16.19 12.95 9.92
CA MET A 97 -15.56 14.23 9.65
C MET A 97 -15.70 14.61 8.17
N THR A 98 -15.62 15.89 7.88
CA THR A 98 -15.69 16.42 6.51
C THR A 98 -14.43 16.06 5.72
N ILE A 99 -14.50 16.19 4.39
CA ILE A 99 -13.35 16.03 3.48
C ILE A 99 -12.21 16.97 3.90
N GLU A 100 -12.53 18.25 4.15
CA GLU A 100 -11.57 19.27 4.60
C GLU A 100 -10.87 18.87 5.89
N GLU A 101 -11.59 18.35 6.88
CA GLU A 101 -11.04 17.92 8.16
C GLU A 101 -10.15 16.68 8.02
N ASN A 102 -10.55 15.70 7.20
CA ASN A 102 -9.73 14.53 6.91
C ASN A 102 -8.39 14.91 6.26
N ILE A 103 -8.45 15.81 5.25
CA ILE A 103 -7.24 16.31 4.59
C ILE A 103 -6.36 17.08 5.59
N ALA A 104 -6.96 17.93 6.44
CA ALA A 104 -6.22 18.68 7.44
C ALA A 104 -5.46 17.77 8.42
N ILE A 105 -6.08 16.68 8.88
CA ILE A 105 -5.42 15.67 9.75
C ILE A 105 -4.24 15.03 9.01
N ALA A 106 -4.44 14.63 7.76
CA ALA A 106 -3.37 14.01 6.96
C ALA A 106 -2.20 15.00 6.73
N TYR A 107 -2.50 16.25 6.46
CA TYR A 107 -1.51 17.31 6.28
C TYR A 107 -0.71 17.57 7.57
N LEU A 108 -1.39 17.65 8.71
CA LEU A 108 -0.76 17.90 10.01
C LEU A 108 0.10 16.72 10.50
N ARG A 109 -0.21 15.48 10.09
CA ARG A 109 0.56 14.29 10.45
C ARG A 109 2.05 14.41 10.10
N THR A 110 2.34 15.07 8.99
CA THR A 110 3.71 15.22 8.48
C THR A 110 4.35 16.54 8.89
N SER A 111 3.59 17.43 9.55
CA SER A 111 4.11 18.71 10.02
C SER A 111 5.16 18.52 11.12
N THR A 112 6.28 19.20 10.98
CA THR A 112 7.35 19.26 12.00
C THR A 112 7.08 20.33 13.08
N SER A 113 6.04 21.15 12.89
CA SER A 113 5.70 22.22 13.84
C SER A 113 5.10 21.66 15.12
N GLN A 114 5.69 22.00 16.26
CA GLN A 114 5.16 21.66 17.60
C GLN A 114 3.78 22.29 17.86
N HIS A 115 3.39 23.31 17.10
CA HIS A 115 2.11 24.02 17.22
C HIS A 115 1.06 23.56 16.20
N ALA A 116 1.35 22.54 15.41
CA ALA A 116 0.44 22.04 14.37
C ALA A 116 -0.95 21.65 14.91
N TYR A 117 -1.01 21.10 16.11
CA TYR A 117 -2.26 20.70 16.77
C TYR A 117 -3.15 21.88 17.23
N LEU A 118 -2.60 23.08 17.34
CA LEU A 118 -3.30 24.28 17.77
C LEU A 118 -3.62 25.24 16.63
N SER A 119 -3.07 25.00 15.44
CA SER A 119 -3.28 25.86 14.28
C SER A 119 -4.58 25.51 13.56
N ARG A 120 -5.44 26.51 13.36
CA ARG A 120 -6.56 26.39 12.44
C ARG A 120 -6.02 26.39 11.02
N VAL A 121 -6.56 25.50 10.16
CA VAL A 121 -6.28 25.51 8.72
C VAL A 121 -6.58 26.90 8.16
N SER A 122 -5.59 27.55 7.59
CA SER A 122 -5.68 28.89 7.01
C SER A 122 -6.52 28.88 5.73
N LYS A 123 -7.00 30.06 5.30
CA LYS A 123 -7.70 30.18 3.99
C LYS A 123 -6.81 29.73 2.82
N LYS A 124 -5.51 30.01 2.89
CA LYS A 124 -4.54 29.60 1.87
C LYS A 124 -4.39 28.06 1.78
N GLU A 125 -4.31 27.39 2.94
CA GLU A 125 -4.26 25.92 2.98
C GLU A 125 -5.55 25.28 2.46
N LYS A 126 -6.71 25.87 2.76
CA LYS A 126 -7.99 25.38 2.22
C LYS A 126 -8.05 25.49 0.70
N GLU A 127 -7.51 26.56 0.12
CA GLU A 127 -7.42 26.69 -1.33
C GLU A 127 -6.47 25.65 -1.93
N GLN A 128 -5.32 25.42 -1.31
CA GLN A 128 -4.41 24.34 -1.71
C GLN A 128 -5.10 22.95 -1.63
N PHE A 129 -5.93 22.70 -0.62
CA PHE A 129 -6.69 21.45 -0.52
C PHE A 129 -7.69 21.32 -1.67
N ARG A 130 -8.37 22.43 -2.02
CA ARG A 130 -9.29 22.48 -3.16
C ARG A 130 -8.60 22.16 -4.48
N GLU A 131 -7.47 22.80 -4.73
CA GLU A 131 -6.66 22.56 -5.95
C GLU A 131 -6.21 21.10 -6.05
N ARG A 132 -5.76 20.50 -4.94
CA ARG A 132 -5.35 19.11 -4.92
C ARG A 132 -6.53 18.13 -5.09
N LEU A 133 -7.70 18.44 -4.55
CA LEU A 133 -8.91 17.66 -4.76
C LEU A 133 -9.37 17.71 -6.22
N ALA A 134 -9.26 18.87 -6.89
CA ALA A 134 -9.62 19.01 -8.30
C ALA A 134 -8.81 18.08 -9.21
N VAL A 135 -7.55 17.74 -8.84
CA VAL A 135 -6.72 16.78 -9.59
C VAL A 135 -7.33 15.38 -9.65
N LEU A 136 -8.19 15.03 -8.68
CA LEU A 136 -8.86 13.73 -8.64
C LEU A 136 -9.96 13.60 -9.69
N ASP A 137 -10.46 14.70 -10.24
CA ASP A 137 -11.56 14.76 -11.22
C ASP A 137 -12.81 13.99 -10.77
N MET A 138 -13.20 14.19 -9.50
CA MET A 138 -14.34 13.51 -8.85
C MET A 138 -15.34 14.49 -8.21
N GLY A 139 -15.19 15.80 -8.42
CA GLY A 139 -16.04 16.85 -7.89
C GLY A 139 -15.98 16.97 -6.35
N LEU A 140 -14.89 16.55 -5.73
CA LEU A 140 -14.70 16.62 -4.28
C LEU A 140 -14.31 18.03 -3.82
N GLU A 141 -13.70 18.82 -4.68
CA GLU A 141 -13.29 20.21 -4.46
C GLU A 141 -14.45 21.12 -4.13
N ASP A 142 -15.65 20.82 -4.64
CA ASP A 142 -16.87 21.61 -4.38
C ASP A 142 -17.66 21.11 -3.15
N ARG A 143 -17.26 19.95 -2.60
CA ARG A 143 -17.95 19.27 -1.50
C ARG A 143 -17.08 19.10 -0.26
N MET A 144 -16.10 19.97 -0.05
CA MET A 144 -15.10 19.85 1.03
C MET A 144 -15.72 19.79 2.44
N LYS A 145 -16.94 20.32 2.63
CA LYS A 145 -17.67 20.27 3.91
C LYS A 145 -18.58 19.05 4.06
N GLN A 146 -18.64 18.17 3.06
CA GLN A 146 -19.40 16.95 3.13
C GLN A 146 -18.68 15.91 4.01
N PRO A 147 -19.39 15.17 4.88
CA PRO A 147 -18.81 14.05 5.61
C PRO A 147 -18.28 12.96 4.66
N VAL A 148 -17.09 12.43 4.95
CA VAL A 148 -16.43 11.40 4.12
C VAL A 148 -17.24 10.11 4.06
N GLY A 149 -18.02 9.80 5.10
CA GLY A 149 -18.90 8.64 5.12
C GLY A 149 -19.97 8.62 4.01
N LEU A 150 -20.28 9.77 3.41
CA LEU A 150 -21.24 9.91 2.30
C LEU A 150 -20.61 9.76 0.90
N LEU A 151 -19.28 9.58 0.82
CA LEU A 151 -18.57 9.37 -0.44
C LEU A 151 -18.79 7.94 -0.97
N SER A 152 -18.78 7.79 -2.29
CA SER A 152 -18.68 6.45 -2.91
C SER A 152 -17.35 5.77 -2.55
N GLY A 153 -17.27 4.46 -2.73
CA GLY A 153 -16.04 3.70 -2.49
C GLY A 153 -14.85 4.28 -3.26
N GLY A 154 -15.01 4.55 -4.55
CA GLY A 154 -13.96 5.11 -5.39
C GLY A 154 -13.55 6.54 -5.00
N GLN A 155 -14.54 7.41 -4.69
CA GLN A 155 -14.25 8.76 -4.20
C GLN A 155 -13.46 8.73 -2.90
N ARG A 156 -13.82 7.82 -1.98
CA ARG A 156 -13.11 7.66 -0.71
C ARG A 156 -11.71 7.10 -0.93
N GLN A 157 -11.54 6.15 -1.86
CA GLN A 157 -10.25 5.59 -2.19
C GLN A 157 -9.32 6.64 -2.82
N ALA A 158 -9.82 7.44 -3.76
CA ALA A 158 -9.05 8.54 -4.33
C ALA A 158 -8.69 9.60 -3.27
N LEU A 159 -9.61 9.90 -2.35
CA LEU A 159 -9.32 10.79 -1.21
C LEU A 159 -8.23 10.22 -0.31
N THR A 160 -8.27 8.92 0.04
CA THR A 160 -7.22 8.29 0.87
C THR A 160 -5.86 8.29 0.17
N LEU A 161 -5.84 8.07 -1.15
CA LEU A 161 -4.61 8.17 -1.94
C LEU A 161 -4.05 9.60 -1.90
N LEU A 162 -4.88 10.60 -2.12
CA LEU A 162 -4.48 12.01 -1.99
C LEU A 162 -3.92 12.30 -0.60
N MET A 163 -4.63 11.88 0.46
CA MET A 163 -4.21 12.09 1.85
C MET A 163 -2.87 11.43 2.17
N ALA A 164 -2.62 10.22 1.65
CA ALA A 164 -1.37 9.51 1.84
C ALA A 164 -0.18 10.16 1.11
N THR A 165 -0.45 10.91 0.03
CA THR A 165 0.54 11.51 -0.87
C THR A 165 0.57 13.03 -0.85
N MET A 166 -0.24 13.68 -0.01
CA MET A 166 -0.26 15.15 0.13
C MET A 166 1.12 15.74 0.42
N ILE A 167 1.85 15.09 1.29
CA ILE A 167 3.29 15.27 1.44
C ILE A 167 3.89 13.94 0.97
N PRO A 168 4.71 13.97 -0.09
CA PRO A 168 5.24 12.76 -0.69
C PRO A 168 5.93 11.87 0.36
N PRO A 169 5.45 10.64 0.61
CA PRO A 169 6.10 9.72 1.53
C PRO A 169 7.38 9.18 0.90
N LYS A 170 8.30 8.67 1.70
CA LYS A 170 9.45 7.93 1.21
C LYS A 170 9.03 6.60 0.58
N LEU A 171 8.02 5.95 1.17
CA LEU A 171 7.47 4.68 0.71
C LEU A 171 5.94 4.73 0.71
N LEU A 172 5.32 4.31 -0.38
CA LEU A 172 3.86 4.16 -0.49
C LEU A 172 3.50 2.67 -0.51
N LEU A 173 2.62 2.26 0.40
CA LEU A 173 2.09 0.90 0.49
C LEU A 173 0.62 0.91 0.07
N LEU A 174 0.27 0.08 -0.90
CA LEU A 174 -1.07 -0.05 -1.48
C LEU A 174 -1.57 -1.48 -1.26
N ASP A 175 -2.45 -1.69 -0.27
CA ASP A 175 -2.98 -3.02 0.05
C ASP A 175 -4.33 -3.21 -0.64
N GLU A 176 -4.34 -3.88 -1.81
CA GLU A 176 -5.54 -4.23 -2.59
C GLU A 176 -6.53 -3.06 -2.77
N HIS A 177 -6.00 -1.86 -2.90
CA HIS A 177 -6.73 -0.60 -2.79
C HIS A 177 -7.83 -0.38 -3.85
N THR A 178 -7.98 -1.27 -4.83
CA THR A 178 -9.03 -1.21 -5.86
C THR A 178 -9.96 -2.42 -5.84
N ALA A 179 -9.72 -3.41 -4.98
CA ALA A 179 -10.45 -4.69 -5.01
C ALA A 179 -11.96 -4.58 -4.73
N ALA A 180 -12.37 -3.57 -3.96
CA ALA A 180 -13.78 -3.35 -3.60
C ALA A 180 -14.52 -2.37 -4.53
N LEU A 181 -13.89 -1.96 -5.65
CA LEU A 181 -14.44 -0.98 -6.59
C LEU A 181 -15.00 -1.68 -7.83
N ASP A 182 -15.98 -1.02 -8.47
CA ASP A 182 -16.38 -1.43 -9.83
C ASP A 182 -15.23 -1.21 -10.82
N PRO A 183 -15.19 -1.96 -11.93
CA PRO A 183 -14.05 -1.93 -12.87
C PRO A 183 -13.69 -0.54 -13.38
N ALA A 184 -14.69 0.27 -13.79
CA ALA A 184 -14.43 1.59 -14.34
C ALA A 184 -13.85 2.56 -13.29
N THR A 185 -14.29 2.43 -12.04
CA THR A 185 -13.75 3.22 -10.92
C THR A 185 -12.36 2.72 -10.51
N ALA A 186 -12.15 1.40 -10.53
CA ALA A 186 -10.84 0.81 -10.23
C ALA A 186 -9.78 1.31 -11.22
N ASP A 187 -10.08 1.32 -12.52
CA ASP A 187 -9.17 1.82 -13.56
C ASP A 187 -8.81 3.30 -13.34
N LYS A 188 -9.78 4.15 -13.02
CA LYS A 188 -9.53 5.56 -12.70
C LYS A 188 -8.60 5.72 -11.50
N VAL A 189 -8.81 4.94 -10.44
CA VAL A 189 -7.96 4.99 -9.23
C VAL A 189 -6.56 4.47 -9.53
N LEU A 190 -6.42 3.43 -10.36
CA LEU A 190 -5.11 2.91 -10.80
C LEU A 190 -4.36 3.94 -11.66
N ASP A 191 -5.03 4.61 -12.59
CA ASP A 191 -4.40 5.64 -13.41
C ASP A 191 -3.97 6.84 -12.57
N LEU A 192 -4.79 7.24 -11.60
CA LEU A 192 -4.41 8.26 -10.63
C LEU A 192 -3.19 7.84 -9.80
N THR A 193 -3.16 6.57 -9.37
CA THR A 193 -2.01 6.00 -8.64
C THR A 193 -0.73 6.06 -9.49
N LYS A 194 -0.79 5.60 -10.76
CA LYS A 194 0.33 5.68 -11.72
C LYS A 194 0.84 7.10 -11.85
N LYS A 195 -0.09 8.06 -12.04
CA LYS A 195 0.23 9.48 -12.20
C LYS A 195 0.95 10.03 -10.98
N ILE A 196 0.41 9.83 -9.78
CA ILE A 196 0.99 10.35 -8.53
C ILE A 196 2.37 9.72 -8.25
N VAL A 197 2.50 8.39 -8.39
CA VAL A 197 3.78 7.70 -8.19
C VAL A 197 4.84 8.24 -9.15
N LYS A 198 4.50 8.43 -10.42
CA LYS A 198 5.41 8.96 -11.44
C LYS A 198 5.78 10.42 -11.20
N GLU A 199 4.81 11.30 -10.91
CA GLU A 199 5.03 12.74 -10.69
C GLU A 199 5.94 13.01 -9.49
N HIS A 200 5.79 12.22 -8.44
CA HIS A 200 6.56 12.38 -7.20
C HIS A 200 7.75 11.43 -7.08
N HIS A 201 8.02 10.61 -8.09
CA HIS A 201 9.09 9.58 -8.08
C HIS A 201 9.04 8.70 -6.81
N LEU A 202 7.83 8.29 -6.40
CA LEU A 202 7.63 7.52 -5.18
C LEU A 202 8.11 6.08 -5.34
N SER A 203 8.76 5.55 -4.32
CA SER A 203 8.90 4.10 -4.18
C SER A 203 7.57 3.52 -3.68
N CYS A 204 7.08 2.48 -4.35
CA CYS A 204 5.75 1.94 -4.13
C CYS A 204 5.78 0.41 -4.04
N LEU A 205 5.11 -0.15 -3.03
CA LEU A 205 4.77 -1.57 -2.97
C LEU A 205 3.24 -1.70 -3.09
N MET A 206 2.77 -2.49 -4.03
CA MET A 206 1.34 -2.69 -4.28
C MET A 206 0.97 -4.17 -4.22
N ILE A 207 0.15 -4.54 -3.25
CA ILE A 207 -0.50 -5.85 -3.22
C ILE A 207 -1.70 -5.82 -4.15
N THR A 208 -1.80 -6.83 -5.03
CA THR A 208 -2.95 -7.02 -5.92
C THR A 208 -3.23 -8.49 -6.14
N HIS A 209 -4.51 -8.81 -6.36
CA HIS A 209 -4.93 -10.13 -6.84
C HIS A 209 -5.08 -10.18 -8.37
N ASN A 210 -5.06 -9.01 -9.03
CA ASN A 210 -5.16 -8.95 -10.48
C ASN A 210 -3.78 -9.10 -11.12
N MET A 211 -3.55 -10.23 -11.79
CA MET A 211 -2.26 -10.53 -12.43
C MET A 211 -1.96 -9.63 -13.63
N HIS A 212 -2.98 -9.20 -14.38
CA HIS A 212 -2.78 -8.23 -15.46
C HIS A 212 -2.25 -6.91 -14.89
N SER A 213 -2.92 -6.39 -13.85
CA SER A 213 -2.44 -5.18 -13.16
C SER A 213 -1.05 -5.37 -12.57
N ALA A 214 -0.73 -6.58 -12.05
CA ALA A 214 0.60 -6.87 -11.50
C ALA A 214 1.71 -6.80 -12.56
N LEU A 215 1.42 -7.21 -13.79
CA LEU A 215 2.37 -7.15 -14.91
C LEU A 215 2.38 -5.80 -15.63
N GLU A 216 1.24 -5.10 -15.66
CA GLU A 216 1.14 -3.79 -16.31
C GLU A 216 1.75 -2.66 -15.45
N LEU A 217 1.59 -2.79 -14.12
CA LEU A 217 2.06 -1.78 -13.17
C LEU A 217 3.47 -2.09 -12.67
N GLY A 218 4.20 -1.02 -12.41
CA GLY A 218 5.53 -1.12 -11.79
C GLY A 218 6.62 -1.71 -12.70
N ASN A 219 7.79 -1.85 -12.13
CA ASN A 219 9.01 -2.33 -12.79
C ASN A 219 9.50 -3.68 -12.24
N ARG A 220 8.91 -4.19 -11.16
CA ARG A 220 9.27 -5.45 -10.50
C ARG A 220 8.03 -6.15 -9.95
N THR A 221 7.99 -7.47 -10.00
CA THR A 221 6.88 -8.27 -9.50
C THR A 221 7.41 -9.34 -8.55
N LEU A 222 6.85 -9.36 -7.34
CA LEU A 222 7.13 -10.36 -6.32
C LEU A 222 5.95 -11.32 -6.21
N MET A 223 6.26 -12.57 -5.92
CA MET A 223 5.28 -13.56 -5.53
C MET A 223 5.59 -14.11 -4.16
N MET A 224 4.57 -14.13 -3.30
CA MET A 224 4.69 -14.64 -1.94
C MET A 224 3.88 -15.91 -1.75
N ASP A 225 4.46 -16.84 -1.01
CA ASP A 225 3.77 -18.01 -0.48
C ASP A 225 4.33 -18.36 0.91
N SER A 226 3.44 -18.78 1.82
CA SER A 226 3.81 -19.28 3.16
C SER A 226 4.82 -18.40 3.92
N GLY A 227 4.63 -17.07 3.83
CA GLY A 227 5.47 -16.07 4.50
C GLY A 227 6.84 -15.82 3.85
N ARG A 228 7.07 -16.32 2.64
CA ARG A 228 8.33 -16.17 1.90
C ARG A 228 8.09 -15.51 0.54
N ILE A 229 9.12 -14.87 0.00
CA ILE A 229 9.16 -14.48 -1.40
C ILE A 229 9.69 -15.71 -2.18
N ILE A 230 8.85 -16.25 -3.07
CA ILE A 230 9.17 -17.44 -3.87
C ILE A 230 9.55 -17.09 -5.32
N LEU A 231 9.19 -15.87 -5.77
CA LEU A 231 9.56 -15.36 -7.07
C LEU A 231 9.81 -13.86 -6.98
N ASP A 232 10.86 -13.41 -7.65
CA ASP A 232 11.26 -12.01 -7.75
C ASP A 232 11.73 -11.76 -9.18
N ILE A 233 10.97 -10.99 -9.95
CA ILE A 233 11.24 -10.72 -11.36
C ILE A 233 11.30 -9.22 -11.64
N GLU A 234 12.41 -8.78 -12.25
CA GLU A 234 12.63 -7.40 -12.68
C GLU A 234 13.30 -7.36 -14.07
N GLY A 235 13.26 -6.20 -14.71
CA GLY A 235 13.95 -5.95 -15.99
C GLY A 235 13.58 -6.94 -17.08
N LYS A 236 14.60 -7.54 -17.74
CA LYS A 236 14.42 -8.45 -18.88
C LYS A 236 13.63 -9.71 -18.55
N ASP A 237 13.71 -10.20 -17.33
CA ASP A 237 12.97 -11.40 -16.89
C ASP A 237 11.49 -11.14 -16.74
N ARG A 238 11.09 -9.86 -16.62
CA ARG A 238 9.70 -9.40 -16.55
C ARG A 238 9.16 -8.97 -17.92
N GLU A 239 10.03 -8.51 -18.83
CA GLU A 239 9.64 -8.09 -20.18
C GLU A 239 9.09 -9.27 -20.98
N GLY A 240 7.85 -9.12 -21.49
CA GLY A 240 7.19 -10.13 -22.31
C GLY A 240 6.62 -11.34 -21.55
N ILE A 241 6.67 -11.33 -20.20
CA ILE A 241 6.01 -12.37 -19.42
C ILE A 241 4.49 -12.20 -19.52
N THR A 242 3.79 -13.30 -19.83
CA THR A 242 2.34 -13.37 -19.84
C THR A 242 1.80 -13.81 -18.48
N VAL A 243 0.50 -13.64 -18.26
CA VAL A 243 -0.16 -14.14 -17.04
C VAL A 243 0.04 -15.67 -16.92
N ASP A 244 -0.07 -16.41 -18.03
CA ASP A 244 0.14 -17.86 -18.04
C ASP A 244 1.59 -18.21 -17.67
N GLY A 245 2.59 -17.49 -18.21
CA GLY A 245 3.99 -17.67 -17.85
C GLY A 245 4.29 -17.35 -16.40
N LEU A 246 3.58 -16.37 -15.82
CA LEU A 246 3.69 -16.06 -14.40
C LEU A 246 3.10 -17.18 -13.52
N LEU A 247 1.96 -17.75 -13.94
CA LEU A 247 1.33 -18.92 -13.30
C LEU A 247 2.22 -20.17 -13.36
N GLU A 248 2.85 -20.45 -14.49
CA GLU A 248 3.78 -21.57 -14.63
C GLU A 248 4.97 -21.43 -13.68
N LYS A 249 5.54 -20.21 -13.58
CA LYS A 249 6.62 -19.93 -12.62
C LYS A 249 6.15 -20.10 -11.16
N PHE A 250 4.90 -19.72 -10.86
CA PHE A 250 4.33 -19.92 -9.53
C PHE A 250 4.22 -21.41 -9.19
N ASN A 251 3.60 -22.20 -10.06
CA ASN A 251 3.40 -23.63 -9.85
C ASN A 251 4.73 -24.37 -9.69
N SER A 252 5.76 -23.98 -10.46
CA SER A 252 7.09 -24.55 -10.35
C SER A 252 7.84 -24.13 -9.07
N GLY A 253 7.62 -22.91 -8.58
CA GLY A 253 8.25 -22.38 -7.36
C GLY A 253 7.60 -22.81 -6.06
N ALA A 254 6.28 -22.93 -6.04
CA ALA A 254 5.51 -23.30 -4.84
C ALA A 254 5.51 -24.83 -4.56
N GLY A 255 5.91 -25.66 -5.53
CA GLY A 255 5.96 -27.13 -5.39
C GLY A 255 4.58 -27.78 -5.12
N LYS A 256 3.49 -27.08 -5.34
CA LYS A 256 2.12 -27.53 -5.16
C LYS A 256 1.26 -27.11 -6.36
N GLU A 257 0.54 -28.02 -6.96
CA GLU A 257 -0.59 -27.67 -7.79
C GLU A 257 -1.61 -26.92 -6.96
N LEU A 258 -1.99 -25.73 -7.38
CA LEU A 258 -3.07 -24.94 -6.77
C LEU A 258 -4.40 -25.63 -7.04
N ASP A 259 -4.79 -26.53 -6.18
CA ASP A 259 -5.97 -27.38 -6.38
C ASP A 259 -7.30 -26.64 -6.13
N ASN A 260 -7.35 -25.37 -5.70
CA ASN A 260 -8.65 -24.71 -5.47
C ASN A 260 -8.72 -23.18 -5.56
N ASP A 261 -7.68 -22.47 -5.93
CA ASP A 261 -7.76 -20.99 -6.01
C ASP A 261 -8.15 -20.47 -7.43
N ARG A 262 -9.00 -21.20 -8.16
CA ARG A 262 -9.61 -20.73 -9.43
C ARG A 262 -10.36 -19.38 -9.29
N ILE A 263 -10.63 -18.94 -8.05
CA ILE A 263 -11.29 -17.65 -7.76
C ILE A 263 -10.31 -16.47 -7.88
N LEU A 264 -9.01 -16.68 -7.70
CA LEU A 264 -7.99 -15.63 -7.82
C LEU A 264 -7.66 -15.24 -9.27
N PHE A 265 -8.11 -16.02 -10.23
CA PHE A 265 -7.74 -15.88 -11.64
C PHE A 265 -8.95 -15.66 -12.56
N SER A 266 -10.13 -15.36 -12.03
CA SER A 266 -11.28 -14.99 -12.84
C SER A 266 -11.08 -13.65 -13.52
N LYS A 267 -11.28 -13.65 -14.83
CA LYS A 267 -11.16 -12.56 -15.80
C LYS A 267 -11.81 -11.25 -15.36
#